data_ef3beb18cc33dcf5dde8ea274a9da55a
#
_entry.id   ef3beb18cc33dcf5dde8ea274a9da55a
#
_cell.length_a   1.000
_cell.length_b   1.000
_cell.length_c   1.000
_cell.angle_alpha   90.00
_cell.angle_beta   90.00
_cell.angle_gamma   90.00
#
_symmetry.space_group_name_H-M   'P 1'
#
loop_
_entity.id
_entity.type
_entity.pdbx_description
1 polymer ?
#
loop_
_entity_poly.entity_id
_entity_poly.type
_entity_poly.pdbx_seq_one_letter_code
_entity_poly.pdbx_strand_id
1 'polypeptide(L)'
;MKETIAAITTIADAKIKMMKQRPINYLMQAMFGGHIIGFGILLIVTIGGIFDPLGVPSMKVVQGLAFGVALSMVMMAGANLFTGDNLVLTISTLEKKSTPLEMISIWIFSYLGNFFGSLFAARRCFVLLCRTCHWRYGCLYREDGNSQDDCRICGAFMPRYFM
;
A
#
# COMPACT_ATOMS: atom_id res chain seq x y z
N MET A 1 3.57 6.66 30.08
CA MET A 1 2.21 6.56 29.55
C MET A 1 1.56 7.92 29.27
N LYS A 2 1.48 8.84 30.23
CA LYS A 2 0.90 10.18 30.02
C LYS A 2 1.65 11.00 28.94
N GLU A 3 2.97 10.93 28.90
CA GLU A 3 3.79 11.63 27.88
C GLU A 3 3.53 11.09 26.46
N THR A 4 3.40 9.78 26.33
CA THR A 4 3.09 9.14 25.03
C THR A 4 1.72 9.59 24.52
N ILE A 5 0.71 9.64 25.39
CA ILE A 5 -0.64 10.11 25.03
C ILE A 5 -0.58 11.59 24.63
N ALA A 6 0.16 12.43 25.35
CA ALA A 6 0.34 13.83 25.02
C ALA A 6 0.99 14.01 23.65
N ALA A 7 2.01 13.22 23.32
CA ALA A 7 2.64 13.24 21.99
C ALA A 7 1.65 12.84 20.88
N ILE A 8 0.86 11.77 21.10
CA ILE A 8 -0.15 11.31 20.13
C ILE A 8 -1.22 12.38 19.90
N THR A 9 -1.72 13.03 20.96
CA THR A 9 -2.73 14.09 20.83
C THR A 9 -2.18 15.31 20.09
N THR A 10 -0.90 15.65 20.25
CA THR A 10 -0.26 16.74 19.49
C THR A 10 -0.20 16.41 18.00
N ILE A 11 0.08 15.15 17.64
CA ILE A 11 0.04 14.68 16.25
C ILE A 11 -1.38 14.76 15.69
N ALA A 12 -2.39 14.37 16.48
CA ALA A 12 -3.81 14.47 16.09
C ALA A 12 -4.20 15.92 15.77
N ASP A 13 -3.85 16.86 16.64
CA ASP A 13 -4.14 18.28 16.45
C ASP A 13 -3.47 18.83 15.18
N ALA A 14 -2.23 18.44 14.92
CA ALA A 14 -1.52 18.82 13.69
C ALA A 14 -2.23 18.29 12.44
N LYS A 15 -2.72 17.05 12.45
CA LYS A 15 -3.46 16.45 11.34
C LYS A 15 -4.82 17.13 11.12
N ILE A 16 -5.57 17.41 12.18
CA ILE A 16 -6.84 18.12 12.12
C ILE A 16 -6.63 19.53 11.52
N LYS A 17 -5.60 20.25 12.02
CA LYS A 17 -5.25 21.58 11.51
C LYS A 17 -4.87 21.54 10.03
N MET A 18 -4.07 20.56 9.63
CA MET A 18 -3.67 20.38 8.23
C MET A 18 -4.86 20.12 7.34
N MET A 19 -5.78 19.24 7.74
CA MET A 19 -6.99 18.96 6.98
C MET A 19 -7.89 20.18 6.84
N LYS A 20 -8.05 20.98 7.93
CA LYS A 20 -8.89 22.20 7.89
C LYS A 20 -8.27 23.31 7.02
N GLN A 21 -6.97 23.48 7.07
CA GLN A 21 -6.29 24.55 6.35
C GLN A 21 -5.96 24.19 4.90
N ARG A 22 -5.59 22.93 4.64
CA ARG A 22 -5.13 22.45 3.32
C ARG A 22 -5.60 21.02 3.04
N PRO A 23 -6.91 20.82 2.78
CA PRO A 23 -7.47 19.47 2.60
C PRO A 23 -6.85 18.74 1.40
N ILE A 24 -6.49 19.48 0.34
CA ILE A 24 -5.85 18.89 -0.85
C ILE A 24 -4.46 18.33 -0.52
N ASN A 25 -3.67 19.05 0.27
CA ASN A 25 -2.35 18.56 0.68
C ASN A 25 -2.46 17.30 1.55
N TYR A 26 -3.47 17.27 2.44
CA TYR A 26 -3.75 16.08 3.25
C TYR A 26 -4.11 14.87 2.38
N LEU A 27 -5.00 15.07 1.40
CA LEU A 27 -5.39 14.04 0.45
C LEU A 27 -4.20 13.53 -0.37
N MET A 28 -3.33 14.43 -0.86
CA MET A 28 -2.13 14.04 -1.60
C MET A 28 -1.16 13.21 -0.74
N GLN A 29 -0.97 13.56 0.53
CA GLN A 29 -0.15 12.76 1.45
C GLN A 29 -0.76 11.38 1.71
N ALA A 30 -2.09 11.29 1.81
CA ALA A 30 -2.78 10.02 1.94
C ALA A 30 -2.67 9.19 0.63
N MET A 31 -2.81 9.80 -0.54
CA MET A 31 -2.58 9.12 -1.82
C MET A 31 -1.16 8.59 -1.94
N PHE A 32 -0.18 9.37 -1.51
CA PHE A 32 1.22 8.94 -1.52
C PHE A 32 1.46 7.75 -0.58
N GLY A 33 0.84 7.75 0.61
CA GLY A 33 0.85 6.61 1.52
C GLY A 33 0.29 5.33 0.89
N GLY A 34 -0.89 5.43 0.27
CA GLY A 34 -1.51 4.32 -0.46
C GLY A 34 -0.65 3.82 -1.63
N HIS A 35 0.03 4.73 -2.32
CA HIS A 35 0.93 4.38 -3.42
C HIS A 35 2.13 3.55 -2.95
N ILE A 36 2.79 3.95 -1.85
CA ILE A 36 3.92 3.21 -1.27
C ILE A 36 3.48 1.82 -0.80
N ILE A 37 2.32 1.71 -0.14
CA ILE A 37 1.77 0.40 0.28
C ILE A 37 1.47 -0.47 -0.95
N GLY A 38 0.93 0.11 -2.02
CA GLY A 38 0.71 -0.60 -3.29
C GLY A 38 2.01 -1.20 -3.85
N PHE A 39 3.12 -0.48 -3.80
CA PHE A 39 4.44 -1.01 -4.14
C PHE A 39 4.88 -2.16 -3.23
N GLY A 40 4.63 -2.04 -1.92
CA GLY A 40 4.92 -3.11 -0.97
C GLY A 40 4.17 -4.40 -1.26
N ILE A 41 2.90 -4.30 -1.60
CA ILE A 41 2.07 -5.44 -2.01
C ILE A 41 2.63 -6.06 -3.29
N LEU A 42 2.99 -5.25 -4.29
CA LEU A 42 3.62 -5.76 -5.50
C LEU A 42 4.90 -6.53 -5.22
N LEU A 43 5.76 -6.00 -4.34
CA LEU A 43 7.00 -6.66 -3.94
C LEU A 43 6.73 -8.05 -3.33
N ILE A 44 5.75 -8.14 -2.40
CA ILE A 44 5.35 -9.41 -1.79
C ILE A 44 4.86 -10.40 -2.84
N VAL A 45 4.05 -9.95 -3.75
CA VAL A 45 3.45 -10.77 -4.80
C VAL A 45 4.52 -11.26 -5.77
N THR A 46 5.49 -10.41 -6.13
CA THR A 46 6.62 -10.77 -6.98
C THR A 46 7.51 -11.83 -6.31
N ILE A 47 7.83 -11.64 -5.02
CA ILE A 47 8.57 -12.63 -4.23
C ILE A 47 7.80 -13.95 -4.19
N GLY A 48 6.48 -13.89 -3.95
CA GLY A 48 5.60 -15.05 -3.97
C GLY A 48 5.68 -15.83 -5.28
N GLY A 49 5.54 -15.14 -6.40
CA GLY A 49 5.60 -15.77 -7.74
C GLY A 49 6.94 -16.43 -8.05
N ILE A 50 8.06 -15.91 -7.51
CA ILE A 50 9.39 -16.49 -7.72
C ILE A 50 9.61 -17.73 -6.84
N PHE A 51 9.19 -17.69 -5.57
CA PHE A 51 9.50 -18.73 -4.60
C PHE A 51 8.43 -19.83 -4.50
N ASP A 52 7.18 -19.59 -4.93
CA ASP A 52 6.10 -20.57 -4.89
C ASP A 52 6.42 -21.88 -5.64
N PRO A 53 6.98 -21.85 -6.86
CA PRO A 53 7.36 -23.05 -7.59
C PRO A 53 8.45 -23.87 -6.89
N LEU A 54 9.24 -23.25 -6.00
CA LEU A 54 10.36 -23.88 -5.29
C LEU A 54 9.92 -24.58 -3.99
N GLY A 55 8.66 -24.38 -3.55
CA GLY A 55 8.10 -25.00 -2.33
C GLY A 55 8.84 -24.64 -1.05
N VAL A 56 9.46 -23.45 -0.98
CA VAL A 56 10.31 -23.04 0.14
C VAL A 56 9.46 -22.64 1.35
N PRO A 57 9.57 -23.33 2.52
CA PRO A 57 8.76 -23.01 3.69
C PRO A 57 8.97 -21.59 4.23
N SER A 58 10.16 -21.03 4.05
CA SER A 58 10.54 -19.68 4.54
C SER A 58 9.99 -18.53 3.71
N MET A 59 9.27 -18.80 2.61
CA MET A 59 8.73 -17.77 1.71
C MET A 59 7.89 -16.71 2.45
N LYS A 60 7.04 -17.13 3.37
CA LYS A 60 6.17 -16.22 4.13
C LYS A 60 6.96 -15.27 5.03
N VAL A 61 8.08 -15.71 5.57
CA VAL A 61 8.97 -14.87 6.39
C VAL A 61 9.63 -13.80 5.53
N VAL A 62 10.13 -14.16 4.36
CA VAL A 62 10.74 -13.22 3.40
C VAL A 62 9.71 -12.19 2.93
N GLN A 63 8.49 -12.61 2.62
CA GLN A 63 7.39 -11.71 2.26
C GLN A 63 7.05 -10.73 3.40
N GLY A 64 7.01 -11.20 4.65
CA GLY A 64 6.78 -10.35 5.81
C GLY A 64 7.88 -9.30 6.01
N LEU A 65 9.14 -9.68 5.87
CA LEU A 65 10.28 -8.77 5.92
C LEU A 65 10.22 -7.72 4.80
N ALA A 66 9.89 -8.15 3.59
CA ALA A 66 9.74 -7.27 2.43
C ALA A 66 8.64 -6.22 2.65
N PHE A 67 7.53 -6.59 3.30
CA PHE A 67 6.47 -5.64 3.65
C PHE A 67 6.93 -4.61 4.68
N GLY A 68 7.81 -4.99 5.60
CA GLY A 68 8.42 -4.08 6.57
C GLY A 68 9.14 -2.90 5.90
N VAL A 69 9.75 -3.12 4.74
CA VAL A 69 10.38 -2.05 3.95
C VAL A 69 9.36 -1.00 3.52
N ALA A 70 8.18 -1.42 3.04
CA ALA A 70 7.12 -0.49 2.63
C ALA A 70 6.62 0.36 3.81
N LEU A 71 6.41 -0.24 4.98
CA LEU A 71 6.04 0.48 6.20
C LEU A 71 7.10 1.49 6.62
N SER A 72 8.38 1.10 6.57
CA SER A 72 9.48 2.00 6.87
C SER A 72 9.52 3.20 5.90
N MET A 73 9.31 2.96 4.62
CA MET A 73 9.23 4.03 3.62
C MET A 73 8.08 5.01 3.89
N VAL A 74 6.91 4.51 4.28
CA VAL A 74 5.77 5.37 4.64
C VAL A 74 6.10 6.26 5.84
N MET A 75 6.74 5.68 6.86
CA MET A 75 7.14 6.42 8.06
C MET A 75 8.18 7.49 7.74
N MET A 76 9.20 7.18 6.94
CA MET A 76 10.24 8.12 6.53
C MET A 76 9.72 9.23 5.62
N ALA A 77 8.77 8.91 4.75
CA ALA A 77 8.15 9.88 3.85
C ALA A 77 7.13 10.80 4.55
N GLY A 78 6.75 10.50 5.79
CA GLY A 78 5.71 11.25 6.51
C GLY A 78 4.33 11.16 5.85
N ALA A 79 4.06 10.07 5.14
CA ALA A 79 2.81 9.86 4.43
C ALA A 79 1.69 9.45 5.40
N ASN A 80 0.47 9.89 5.12
CA ASN A 80 -0.69 9.55 5.94
C ASN A 80 -1.26 8.20 5.54
N LEU A 81 -1.40 7.29 6.53
CA LEU A 81 -2.09 6.02 6.38
C LEU A 81 -3.38 6.02 7.18
N PHE A 82 -4.44 5.48 6.59
CA PHE A 82 -5.74 5.32 7.25
C PHE A 82 -5.63 4.60 8.60
N THR A 83 -4.83 3.53 8.67
CA THR A 83 -4.62 2.77 9.92
C THR A 83 -3.94 3.59 11.02
N GLY A 84 -2.95 4.41 10.66
CA GLY A 84 -2.29 5.32 11.59
C GLY A 84 -3.21 6.44 12.06
N ASP A 85 -4.01 6.99 11.15
CA ASP A 85 -4.98 8.02 11.47
C ASP A 85 -6.08 7.50 12.39
N ASN A 86 -6.52 6.25 12.21
CA ASN A 86 -7.47 5.61 13.13
C ASN A 86 -6.92 5.56 14.55
N LEU A 87 -5.70 5.10 14.73
CA LEU A 87 -5.08 5.00 16.05
C LEU A 87 -4.98 6.39 16.72
N VAL A 88 -4.39 7.35 16.02
CA VAL A 88 -4.06 8.67 16.55
C VAL A 88 -5.33 9.46 16.92
N LEU A 89 -6.34 9.47 16.04
CA LEU A 89 -7.56 10.23 16.26
C LEU A 89 -8.50 9.57 17.27
N THR A 90 -8.54 8.23 17.33
CA THR A 90 -9.33 7.53 18.35
C THR A 90 -8.81 7.86 19.74
N ILE A 91 -7.49 7.83 19.96
CA ILE A 91 -6.89 8.20 21.25
C ILE A 91 -7.20 9.66 21.59
N SER A 92 -7.06 10.58 20.63
CA SER A 92 -7.36 11.99 20.84
C SER A 92 -8.83 12.26 21.18
N THR A 93 -9.75 11.51 20.54
CA THR A 93 -11.19 11.62 20.82
C THR A 93 -11.56 11.03 22.18
N LEU A 94 -10.94 9.94 22.60
CA LEU A 94 -11.12 9.37 23.95
C LEU A 94 -10.60 10.31 25.04
N GLU A 95 -9.53 11.02 24.79
CA GLU A 95 -8.99 12.09 25.68
C GLU A 95 -9.83 13.40 25.61
N LYS A 96 -10.95 13.40 24.83
CA LYS A 96 -11.83 14.57 24.65
C LYS A 96 -11.15 15.82 24.09
N LYS A 97 -10.03 15.65 23.37
CA LYS A 97 -9.30 16.75 22.72
C LYS A 97 -9.76 17.01 21.29
N SER A 98 -10.37 16.02 20.63
CA SER A 98 -10.94 16.15 19.29
C SER A 98 -12.41 15.74 19.26
N THR A 99 -13.16 16.29 18.31
CA THR A 99 -14.58 15.96 18.14
C THR A 99 -14.74 14.68 17.29
N PRO A 100 -15.78 13.86 17.55
CA PRO A 100 -16.03 12.66 16.73
C PRO A 100 -16.25 12.98 15.25
N LEU A 101 -16.79 14.15 14.92
CA LEU A 101 -17.00 14.59 13.53
C LEU A 101 -15.67 14.85 12.81
N GLU A 102 -14.71 15.45 13.49
CA GLU A 102 -13.35 15.64 12.94
C GLU A 102 -12.65 14.31 12.70
N MET A 103 -12.80 13.37 13.62
CA MET A 103 -12.26 12.01 13.48
C MET A 103 -12.82 11.32 12.23
N ILE A 104 -14.15 11.28 12.07
CA ILE A 104 -14.79 10.64 10.92
C ILE A 104 -14.41 11.32 9.61
N SER A 105 -14.35 12.66 9.60
CA SER A 105 -13.96 13.41 8.41
C SER A 105 -12.53 13.01 7.95
N ILE A 106 -11.57 12.95 8.86
CA ILE A 106 -10.20 12.57 8.53
C ILE A 106 -10.15 11.11 8.08
N TRP A 107 -10.91 10.21 8.70
CA TRP A 107 -10.99 8.82 8.28
C TRP A 107 -11.44 8.67 6.83
N ILE A 108 -12.49 9.40 6.44
CA ILE A 108 -13.00 9.38 5.06
C ILE A 108 -11.93 9.90 4.08
N PHE A 109 -11.31 11.04 4.37
CA PHE A 109 -10.29 11.62 3.51
C PHE A 109 -9.04 10.72 3.40
N SER A 110 -8.59 10.16 4.51
CA SER A 110 -7.45 9.25 4.54
C SER A 110 -7.75 7.95 3.78
N TYR A 111 -8.94 7.38 3.99
CA TYR A 111 -9.38 6.18 3.28
C TYR A 111 -9.43 6.40 1.76
N LEU A 112 -10.10 7.47 1.31
CA LEU A 112 -10.19 7.80 -0.10
C LEU A 112 -8.81 8.06 -0.71
N GLY A 113 -7.96 8.80 -0.01
CA GLY A 113 -6.59 9.05 -0.45
C GLY A 113 -5.80 7.76 -0.63
N ASN A 114 -5.79 6.90 0.39
CA ASN A 114 -5.09 5.60 0.31
C ASN A 114 -5.67 4.71 -0.81
N PHE A 115 -7.00 4.69 -0.97
CA PHE A 115 -7.66 3.92 -2.02
C PHE A 115 -7.21 4.37 -3.41
N PHE A 116 -7.30 5.66 -3.72
CA PHE A 116 -6.86 6.18 -5.01
C PHE A 116 -5.36 6.01 -5.22
N GLY A 117 -4.55 6.22 -4.18
CA GLY A 117 -3.10 6.01 -4.23
C GLY A 117 -2.73 4.58 -4.57
N SER A 118 -3.36 3.59 -3.94
CA SER A 118 -3.13 2.16 -4.23
C SER A 118 -3.62 1.76 -5.63
N LEU A 119 -4.73 2.33 -6.09
CA LEU A 119 -5.25 2.09 -7.43
C LEU A 119 -4.28 2.60 -8.52
N PHE A 120 -3.69 3.78 -8.32
CA PHE A 120 -2.64 4.30 -9.20
C PHE A 120 -1.39 3.43 -9.20
N ALA A 121 -0.96 2.93 -8.03
CA ALA A 121 0.15 1.99 -7.92
C ALA A 121 -0.16 0.70 -8.68
N ALA A 122 -1.31 0.09 -8.44
CA ALA A 122 -1.75 -1.14 -9.10
C ALA A 122 -1.76 -1.01 -10.62
N ARG A 123 -2.32 0.08 -11.15
CA ARG A 123 -2.34 0.35 -12.59
C ARG A 123 -0.93 0.46 -13.18
N ARG A 124 -0.04 1.21 -12.54
CA ARG A 124 1.34 1.35 -13.01
C ARG A 124 2.08 0.04 -12.96
N CYS A 125 1.90 -0.71 -11.90
CA CYS A 125 2.52 -2.00 -11.72
C CYS A 125 2.01 -3.02 -12.74
N PHE A 126 0.71 -3.04 -13.02
CA PHE A 126 0.13 -3.89 -14.07
C PHE A 126 0.72 -3.58 -15.44
N VAL A 127 0.82 -2.30 -15.81
CA VAL A 127 1.42 -1.88 -17.08
C VAL A 127 2.90 -2.26 -17.16
N LEU A 128 3.66 -2.08 -16.07
CA LEU A 128 5.08 -2.43 -16.03
C LEU A 128 5.27 -3.95 -16.12
N LEU A 129 4.50 -4.74 -15.38
CA LEU A 129 4.55 -6.21 -15.41
C LEU A 129 4.18 -6.75 -16.79
N CYS A 130 3.08 -6.27 -17.38
CA CYS A 130 2.69 -6.65 -18.74
C CYS A 130 3.76 -6.28 -19.77
N ARG A 131 4.38 -5.12 -19.63
CA ARG A 131 5.45 -4.67 -20.53
C ARG A 131 6.71 -5.53 -20.37
N THR A 132 7.07 -5.89 -19.14
CA THR A 132 8.24 -6.72 -18.85
C THR A 132 7.99 -8.17 -19.27
N CYS A 133 6.81 -8.71 -19.04
CA CYS A 133 6.42 -10.03 -19.56
C CYS A 133 6.42 -10.03 -21.08
N HIS A 134 5.83 -9.03 -21.73
CA HIS A 134 5.83 -8.95 -23.18
C HIS A 134 7.24 -8.82 -23.78
N TRP A 135 8.13 -8.08 -23.12
CA TRP A 135 9.51 -7.91 -23.58
C TRP A 135 10.36 -9.17 -23.36
N ARG A 136 10.17 -9.88 -22.25
CA ARG A 136 10.97 -11.03 -21.88
C ARG A 136 10.48 -12.33 -22.54
N TYR A 137 9.18 -12.49 -22.72
CA TYR A 137 8.58 -13.69 -23.31
C TYR A 137 8.24 -13.48 -24.80
N GLY A 138 8.01 -12.28 -25.26
CA GLY A 138 7.85 -11.98 -26.69
C GLY A 138 9.12 -12.27 -27.51
N CYS A 139 10.31 -12.19 -26.89
CA CYS A 139 11.57 -12.60 -27.53
C CYS A 139 11.78 -14.12 -27.52
N LEU A 140 11.30 -14.84 -26.50
CA LEU A 140 11.42 -16.31 -26.43
C LEU A 140 10.40 -17.01 -27.32
N TYR A 141 9.23 -16.38 -27.55
CA TYR A 141 8.18 -16.92 -28.45
C TYR A 141 8.61 -17.03 -29.92
N ARG A 142 9.69 -16.36 -30.30
CA ARG A 142 10.12 -16.32 -31.71
C ARG A 142 10.97 -17.54 -32.13
N GLU A 143 11.48 -18.32 -31.19
CA GLU A 143 12.39 -19.43 -31.55
C GLU A 143 11.78 -20.84 -31.50
N ASP A 144 10.79 -21.15 -30.63
CA ASP A 144 10.48 -22.55 -30.35
C ASP A 144 9.05 -23.04 -30.66
N GLY A 145 8.16 -22.22 -31.20
CA GLY A 145 6.85 -22.67 -31.78
C GLY A 145 5.86 -23.41 -30.87
N ASN A 146 6.09 -23.51 -29.55
CA ASN A 146 5.23 -24.26 -28.63
C ASN A 146 4.58 -23.31 -27.58
N SER A 147 3.38 -22.85 -27.91
CA SER A 147 2.73 -21.67 -27.34
C SER A 147 1.80 -21.87 -26.14
N GLN A 148 1.78 -23.03 -25.47
CA GLN A 148 0.78 -23.28 -24.42
C GLN A 148 1.27 -23.14 -22.97
N ASP A 149 2.56 -23.16 -22.69
CA ASP A 149 3.07 -23.17 -21.31
C ASP A 149 3.55 -21.81 -20.77
N ASP A 150 3.78 -20.83 -21.63
CA ASP A 150 4.43 -19.57 -21.22
C ASP A 150 3.50 -18.48 -20.68
N CYS A 151 2.19 -18.68 -20.78
CA CYS A 151 1.21 -17.77 -20.17
C CYS A 151 0.91 -18.09 -18.69
N ARG A 152 1.60 -19.08 -18.10
CA ARG A 152 1.35 -19.52 -16.70
C ARG A 152 1.63 -18.45 -15.67
N ILE A 153 2.60 -17.58 -15.87
CA ILE A 153 2.91 -16.51 -14.91
C ILE A 153 1.85 -15.40 -15.00
N CYS A 154 1.45 -14.96 -16.19
CA CYS A 154 0.32 -14.05 -16.36
C CYS A 154 -1.02 -14.72 -16.01
N GLY A 155 -1.21 -15.99 -16.34
CA GLY A 155 -2.41 -16.76 -16.01
C GLY A 155 -2.50 -17.22 -14.56
N ALA A 156 -1.39 -17.50 -13.88
CA ALA A 156 -1.37 -17.80 -12.45
C ALA A 156 -1.67 -16.57 -11.59
N PHE A 157 -1.45 -15.36 -12.12
CA PHE A 157 -1.69 -14.11 -11.41
C PHE A 157 -3.13 -13.61 -11.52
N MET A 158 -3.84 -13.95 -12.60
CA MET A 158 -5.21 -13.46 -12.83
C MET A 158 -6.36 -14.31 -12.26
N PRO A 159 -6.36 -15.66 -12.28
CA PRO A 159 -7.58 -16.40 -11.97
C PRO A 159 -7.83 -16.66 -10.50
N ARG A 160 -6.88 -16.50 -9.59
CA ARG A 160 -7.06 -16.88 -8.17
C ARG A 160 -7.48 -15.75 -7.23
N TYR A 161 -7.34 -14.49 -7.64
CA TYR A 161 -7.67 -13.34 -6.81
C TYR A 161 -8.81 -12.46 -7.35
N PHE A 162 -9.37 -12.80 -8.53
CA PHE A 162 -10.47 -12.02 -9.13
C PHE A 162 -11.74 -12.86 -9.43
N MET A 163 -11.81 -14.10 -8.94
CA MET A 163 -13.04 -14.85 -8.73
C MET A 163 -13.28 -15.00 -7.23
#